data_0d58795667671d055692924d8bec3f3c
#
_entry.id   0d58795667671d055692924d8bec3f3c
#
_cell.length_a   1.000
_cell.length_b   1.000
_cell.length_c   1.000
_cell.angle_alpha   90.00
_cell.angle_beta   90.00
_cell.angle_gamma   90.00
#
_symmetry.space_group_name_H-M   'P 1'
#
loop_
_entity.id
_entity.type
_entity.pdbx_description
1 polymer ?
#
loop_
_entity_poly.entity_id
_entity_poly.type
_entity_poly.pdbx_seq_one_letter_code
_entity_poly.pdbx_strand_id
1 'polypeptide(L)'
;MVAHGIAAWVAQPIRHALLKVAADSLIAGGLYYCSYNTLPGWLAACPLQQLAWLESRRRASGTTSAAQAVHAAAATLQGLLGLAETPSALAMALPGLRERLGSLKEMDSSYLVQEYINEGWQPLTVQDFHDSAMAHKLRYTASAALPDNFPGLLPVNIRDTVMAEADPLVREVLQDLAINQSFRRDIFSRGVDTLSSAENTALLQAMHFCLQEAPEQESYPFTTSFGLVNGNSNLYRSVETILADGPMSFAVLQDRLSLSIPDLAQVLSLLLHDGRVGIDRGEAGKAATSACNSVNKTLSRLQLNGRPYNFRAAAPIGSAVPFSIAEALLETAAENSGGSDHREALIKGLDALGRTLVDTPEAVMEAYQQRRYRLQKLELGRS
;
A
#
# COMPACT_ATOMS: atom_id res chain seq x y z
N MET A 1 -7.65 7.57 13.72
CA MET A 1 -6.23 7.64 14.16
C MET A 1 -5.41 6.71 13.29
N VAL A 2 -4.12 7.05 13.03
CA VAL A 2 -3.24 6.25 12.14
C VAL A 2 -1.89 6.02 12.83
N ALA A 3 -1.42 4.76 12.85
CA ALA A 3 -0.07 4.36 13.25
C ALA A 3 0.52 3.46 12.16
N HIS A 4 1.32 4.03 11.27
CA HIS A 4 1.91 3.32 10.14
C HIS A 4 3.36 2.94 10.40
N GLY A 5 3.66 1.63 10.36
CA GLY A 5 5.03 1.10 10.49
C GLY A 5 5.69 1.31 11.85
N ILE A 6 4.93 1.47 12.93
CA ILE A 6 5.47 1.79 14.26
C ILE A 6 5.44 0.59 15.20
N ALA A 7 4.35 -0.18 15.20
CA ALA A 7 4.07 -1.14 16.24
C ALA A 7 5.13 -2.24 16.40
N ALA A 8 5.76 -2.68 15.30
CA ALA A 8 6.83 -3.68 15.31
C ALA A 8 8.22 -3.13 15.68
N TRP A 9 8.36 -1.80 15.78
CA TRP A 9 9.64 -1.13 16.07
C TRP A 9 9.76 -0.59 17.49
N VAL A 10 8.69 -0.65 18.26
CA VAL A 10 8.66 -0.13 19.61
C VAL A 10 8.47 -1.24 20.64
N ALA A 11 9.05 -1.06 21.83
CA ALA A 11 8.91 -2.00 22.93
C ALA A 11 7.44 -2.17 23.35
N GLN A 12 7.10 -3.34 23.90
CA GLN A 12 5.74 -3.68 24.30
C GLN A 12 5.02 -2.61 25.14
N PRO A 13 5.65 -1.97 26.15
CA PRO A 13 4.98 -0.93 26.94
C PRO A 13 4.56 0.26 26.07
N ILE A 14 5.34 0.62 25.07
CA ILE A 14 5.03 1.73 24.15
C ILE A 14 3.90 1.32 23.22
N ARG A 15 3.87 0.06 22.73
CA ARG A 15 2.71 -0.46 21.96
C ARG A 15 1.41 -0.36 22.75
N HIS A 16 1.42 -0.79 24.02
CA HIS A 16 0.25 -0.66 24.89
C HIS A 16 -0.16 0.80 25.10
N ALA A 17 0.81 1.72 25.25
CA ALA A 17 0.51 3.14 25.35
C ALA A 17 -0.11 3.70 24.06
N LEU A 18 0.35 3.29 22.88
CA LEU A 18 -0.24 3.65 21.59
C LEU A 18 -1.69 3.16 21.47
N LEU A 19 -1.96 1.90 21.83
CA LEU A 19 -3.31 1.33 21.83
C LEU A 19 -4.22 2.06 22.81
N LYS A 20 -3.71 2.40 24.01
CA LYS A 20 -4.44 3.18 25.00
C LYS A 20 -4.79 4.57 24.48
N VAL A 21 -3.82 5.29 23.89
CA VAL A 21 -4.05 6.62 23.31
C VAL A 21 -5.08 6.52 22.17
N ALA A 22 -5.00 5.50 21.31
CA ALA A 22 -6.00 5.28 20.28
C ALA A 22 -7.40 5.09 20.87
N ALA A 23 -7.51 4.21 21.87
CA ALA A 23 -8.79 3.94 22.53
C ALA A 23 -9.37 5.16 23.24
N ASP A 24 -8.54 5.96 23.91
CA ASP A 24 -9.00 7.14 24.66
C ASP A 24 -9.37 8.31 23.74
N SER A 25 -8.72 8.42 22.57
CA SER A 25 -8.93 9.52 21.63
C SER A 25 -10.07 9.30 20.63
N LEU A 26 -10.48 8.06 20.42
CA LEU A 26 -11.54 7.72 19.47
C LEU A 26 -12.93 7.86 20.12
N ILE A 27 -13.84 8.46 19.38
CA ILE A 27 -15.28 8.37 19.69
C ILE A 27 -15.82 6.97 19.37
N ALA A 28 -17.02 6.64 19.82
CA ALA A 28 -17.70 5.41 19.39
C ALA A 28 -17.82 5.39 17.84
N GLY A 29 -17.51 4.26 17.22
CA GLY A 29 -17.43 4.12 15.77
C GLY A 29 -16.14 4.67 15.14
N GLY A 30 -15.27 5.31 15.92
CA GLY A 30 -13.98 5.81 15.42
C GLY A 30 -13.02 4.69 15.02
N LEU A 31 -12.24 4.93 13.97
CA LEU A 31 -11.32 3.94 13.39
C LEU A 31 -9.87 4.20 13.79
N TYR A 32 -9.15 3.11 14.06
CA TYR A 32 -7.71 3.07 14.25
C TYR A 32 -7.08 2.19 13.18
N TYR A 33 -6.29 2.79 12.31
CA TYR A 33 -5.43 2.07 11.37
C TYR A 33 -4.08 1.81 12.02
N CYS A 34 -3.63 0.56 11.95
CA CYS A 34 -2.28 0.18 12.37
C CYS A 34 -1.65 -0.77 11.37
N SER A 35 -0.39 -0.48 10.99
CA SER A 35 0.39 -1.40 10.19
C SER A 35 1.63 -1.85 10.96
N TYR A 36 2.03 -3.10 10.73
CA TYR A 36 3.14 -3.74 11.45
C TYR A 36 3.73 -4.92 10.68
N ASN A 37 5.02 -5.16 10.93
CA ASN A 37 5.71 -6.34 10.47
C ASN A 37 5.19 -7.56 11.23
N THR A 38 4.86 -8.63 10.51
CA THR A 38 4.21 -9.80 11.11
C THR A 38 4.91 -11.12 10.79
N LEU A 39 4.68 -12.08 11.65
CA LEU A 39 5.05 -13.46 11.46
C LEU A 39 3.93 -14.19 10.66
N PRO A 40 4.28 -15.18 9.81
CA PRO A 40 5.61 -15.80 9.68
C PRO A 40 6.60 -15.11 8.73
N GLY A 41 6.18 -14.18 7.88
CA GLY A 41 7.00 -13.59 6.82
C GLY A 41 8.31 -12.94 7.28
N TRP A 42 8.39 -12.51 8.55
CA TRP A 42 9.60 -11.96 9.14
C TRP A 42 10.50 -12.98 9.83
N LEU A 43 10.17 -14.28 9.84
CA LEU A 43 11.03 -15.30 10.41
C LEU A 43 12.42 -15.32 9.77
N ALA A 44 12.49 -15.18 8.45
CA ALA A 44 13.75 -15.14 7.72
C ALA A 44 14.62 -13.90 8.05
N ALA A 45 14.06 -12.85 8.63
CA ALA A 45 14.80 -11.65 9.03
C ALA A 45 15.44 -11.77 10.41
N CYS A 46 14.98 -12.69 11.27
CA CYS A 46 15.45 -12.81 12.65
C CYS A 46 16.98 -13.00 12.77
N PRO A 47 17.63 -13.90 12.00
CA PRO A 47 19.08 -14.06 12.07
C PRO A 47 19.83 -12.78 11.67
N LEU A 48 19.34 -12.07 10.65
CA LEU A 48 19.94 -10.81 10.21
C LEU A 48 19.83 -9.75 11.30
N GLN A 49 18.64 -9.56 11.85
CA GLN A 49 18.40 -8.58 12.91
C GLN A 49 19.27 -8.85 14.13
N GLN A 50 19.30 -10.11 14.60
CA GLN A 50 20.10 -10.50 15.77
C GLN A 50 21.58 -10.21 15.54
N LEU A 51 22.13 -10.61 14.40
CA LEU A 51 23.55 -10.41 14.10
C LEU A 51 23.87 -8.93 13.87
N ALA A 52 23.02 -8.19 13.17
CA ALA A 52 23.18 -6.75 12.97
C ALA A 52 23.16 -5.98 14.29
N TRP A 53 22.25 -6.34 15.20
CA TRP A 53 22.21 -5.78 16.56
C TRP A 53 23.51 -6.05 17.32
N LEU A 54 24.03 -7.27 17.30
CA LEU A 54 25.31 -7.61 17.94
C LEU A 54 26.49 -6.84 17.34
N GLU A 55 26.54 -6.74 16.00
CA GLU A 55 27.57 -5.99 15.28
C GLU A 55 27.51 -4.49 15.58
N SER A 56 26.32 -3.92 15.71
CA SER A 56 26.16 -2.50 16.03
C SER A 56 26.73 -2.13 17.40
N ARG A 57 26.62 -3.03 18.37
CA ARG A 57 27.14 -2.85 19.73
C ARG A 57 28.66 -2.94 19.82
N ARG A 58 29.32 -3.52 18.84
CA ARG A 58 30.79 -3.62 18.74
C ARG A 58 31.41 -2.40 18.03
N ARG A 59 30.60 -1.60 17.35
CA ARG A 59 31.07 -0.46 16.55
C ARG A 59 30.90 0.85 17.29
N ALA A 60 31.63 1.87 16.83
CA ALA A 60 31.42 3.24 17.32
C ALA A 60 29.98 3.70 17.01
N SER A 61 29.43 4.55 17.86
CA SER A 61 28.09 5.10 17.69
C SER A 61 27.99 5.99 16.44
N GLY A 62 26.84 5.97 15.76
CA GLY A 62 26.50 6.79 14.60
C GLY A 62 25.74 6.03 13.53
N THR A 63 24.90 6.73 12.74
CA THR A 63 24.05 6.12 11.72
C THR A 63 24.84 5.35 10.66
N THR A 64 25.96 5.91 10.17
CA THR A 64 26.82 5.23 9.19
C THR A 64 27.40 3.93 9.75
N SER A 65 27.83 3.96 11.01
CA SER A 65 28.36 2.77 11.70
C SER A 65 27.28 1.70 11.91
N ALA A 66 26.05 2.10 12.22
CA ALA A 66 24.92 1.20 12.38
C ALA A 66 24.51 0.53 11.04
N ALA A 67 24.45 1.30 9.94
CA ALA A 67 24.20 0.74 8.62
C ALA A 67 25.31 -0.24 8.19
N GLN A 68 26.56 0.07 8.45
CA GLN A 68 27.70 -0.86 8.23
C GLN A 68 27.56 -2.16 9.03
N ALA A 69 26.99 -2.09 10.25
CA ALA A 69 26.72 -3.29 11.04
C ALA A 69 25.69 -4.21 10.35
N VAL A 70 24.64 -3.65 9.74
CA VAL A 70 23.67 -4.45 8.96
C VAL A 70 24.35 -5.12 7.76
N HIS A 71 25.17 -4.37 7.00
CA HIS A 71 25.89 -4.94 5.86
C HIS A 71 26.93 -6.02 6.27
N ALA A 72 27.62 -5.82 7.37
CA ALA A 72 28.57 -6.83 7.91
C ALA A 72 27.84 -8.11 8.34
N ALA A 73 26.71 -7.97 9.03
CA ALA A 73 25.86 -9.10 9.38
C ALA A 73 25.35 -9.84 8.15
N ALA A 74 24.91 -9.10 7.13
CA ALA A 74 24.46 -9.68 5.87
C ALA A 74 25.57 -10.45 5.15
N ALA A 75 26.79 -9.90 5.07
CA ALA A 75 27.94 -10.57 4.48
C ALA A 75 28.29 -11.86 5.21
N THR A 76 28.28 -11.84 6.55
CA THR A 76 28.50 -13.03 7.39
C THR A 76 27.44 -14.11 7.11
N LEU A 77 26.15 -13.71 7.08
CA LEU A 77 25.06 -14.65 6.81
C LEU A 77 25.14 -15.21 5.39
N GLN A 78 25.49 -14.38 4.39
CA GLN A 78 25.70 -14.87 3.03
C GLN A 78 26.77 -15.97 2.97
N GLY A 79 27.88 -15.80 3.71
CA GLY A 79 28.90 -16.85 3.84
C GLY A 79 28.38 -18.13 4.49
N LEU A 80 27.49 -18.00 5.48
CA LEU A 80 26.89 -19.15 6.17
C LEU A 80 25.83 -19.89 5.36
N LEU A 81 25.22 -19.26 4.34
CA LEU A 81 24.20 -19.91 3.51
C LEU A 81 24.76 -20.99 2.59
N GLY A 82 26.07 -21.01 2.34
CA GLY A 82 26.69 -21.90 1.39
C GLY A 82 26.37 -21.60 -0.08
N LEU A 83 26.80 -22.46 -0.96
CA LEU A 83 26.50 -22.37 -2.39
C LEU A 83 25.03 -22.79 -2.68
N ALA A 84 24.51 -22.40 -3.81
CA ALA A 84 23.16 -22.78 -4.21
C ALA A 84 23.01 -24.30 -4.39
N GLU A 85 24.05 -24.94 -4.93
CA GLU A 85 24.10 -26.39 -5.15
C GLU A 85 24.33 -27.19 -3.86
N THR A 86 24.92 -26.57 -2.83
CA THR A 86 25.20 -27.18 -1.53
C THR A 86 24.75 -26.26 -0.39
N PRO A 87 23.42 -26.09 -0.20
CA PRO A 87 22.90 -25.19 0.81
C PRO A 87 23.19 -25.68 2.23
N SER A 88 23.47 -24.74 3.12
CA SER A 88 23.62 -25.05 4.55
C SER A 88 22.27 -25.38 5.20
N ALA A 89 22.30 -25.91 6.43
CA ALA A 89 21.08 -26.12 7.22
C ALA A 89 20.28 -24.83 7.42
N LEU A 90 20.95 -23.68 7.58
CA LEU A 90 20.31 -22.36 7.68
C LEU A 90 19.57 -22.00 6.38
N ALA A 91 20.18 -22.24 5.21
CA ALA A 91 19.57 -21.95 3.93
C ALA A 91 18.35 -22.84 3.65
N MET A 92 18.40 -24.09 4.10
CA MET A 92 17.26 -25.02 3.97
C MET A 92 16.12 -24.66 4.92
N ALA A 93 16.42 -24.20 6.14
CA ALA A 93 15.42 -23.80 7.12
C ALA A 93 14.76 -22.46 6.79
N LEU A 94 15.48 -21.53 6.17
CA LEU A 94 15.04 -20.17 5.86
C LEU A 94 15.30 -19.82 4.39
N PRO A 95 14.57 -20.40 3.44
CA PRO A 95 14.82 -20.19 1.99
C PRO A 95 14.71 -18.73 1.57
N GLY A 96 13.81 -17.94 2.18
CA GLY A 96 13.65 -16.50 1.88
C GLY A 96 14.78 -15.60 2.42
N LEU A 97 15.73 -16.13 3.23
CA LEU A 97 16.82 -15.33 3.78
C LEU A 97 17.78 -14.85 2.68
N ARG A 98 18.09 -15.68 1.69
CA ARG A 98 19.00 -15.33 0.60
C ARG A 98 18.48 -14.15 -0.22
N GLU A 99 17.21 -14.15 -0.58
CA GLU A 99 16.54 -13.06 -1.29
C GLU A 99 16.55 -11.77 -0.47
N ARG A 100 16.20 -11.85 0.80
CA ARG A 100 16.23 -10.72 1.73
C ARG A 100 17.62 -10.10 1.86
N LEU A 101 18.67 -10.90 1.95
CA LEU A 101 20.04 -10.39 2.00
C LEU A 101 20.46 -9.71 0.69
N GLY A 102 19.94 -10.18 -0.45
CA GLY A 102 20.19 -9.59 -1.77
C GLY A 102 19.59 -8.17 -1.89
N SER A 103 18.38 -7.98 -1.40
CA SER A 103 17.66 -6.69 -1.51
C SER A 103 18.24 -5.57 -0.63
N LEU A 104 19.04 -5.88 0.40
CA LEU A 104 19.60 -4.86 1.30
C LEU A 104 20.51 -3.84 0.62
N LYS A 105 21.15 -4.21 -0.50
CA LYS A 105 22.09 -3.33 -1.21
C LYS A 105 21.42 -2.10 -1.84
N GLU A 106 20.13 -2.20 -2.13
CA GLU A 106 19.34 -1.14 -2.76
C GLU A 106 18.59 -0.27 -1.75
N MET A 107 18.67 -0.62 -0.46
CA MET A 107 17.93 0.07 0.59
C MET A 107 18.72 1.27 1.14
N ASP A 108 17.99 2.33 1.47
CA ASP A 108 18.55 3.50 2.15
C ASP A 108 19.14 3.15 3.53
N SER A 109 20.30 3.73 3.86
CA SER A 109 21.01 3.45 5.12
C SER A 109 20.19 3.80 6.36
N SER A 110 19.39 4.87 6.29
CA SER A 110 18.52 5.27 7.42
C SER A 110 17.40 4.26 7.62
N TYR A 111 16.85 3.73 6.53
CA TYR A 111 15.84 2.67 6.58
C TYR A 111 16.41 1.38 7.19
N LEU A 112 17.62 0.96 6.75
CA LEU A 112 18.27 -0.24 7.30
C LEU A 112 18.49 -0.16 8.81
N VAL A 113 18.91 1.01 9.30
CA VAL A 113 19.11 1.25 10.72
C VAL A 113 17.78 1.15 11.48
N GLN A 114 16.74 1.81 11.00
CA GLN A 114 15.42 1.77 11.62
C GLN A 114 14.83 0.36 11.60
N GLU A 115 15.02 -0.38 10.52
CA GLU A 115 14.43 -1.70 10.34
C GLU A 115 15.15 -2.78 11.18
N TYR A 116 16.48 -2.70 11.34
CA TYR A 116 17.25 -3.81 11.94
C TYR A 116 18.00 -3.46 13.24
N ILE A 117 18.19 -2.17 13.56
CA ILE A 117 19.03 -1.74 14.71
C ILE A 117 18.20 -1.06 15.81
N ASN A 118 16.91 -1.28 15.88
CA ASN A 118 16.15 -0.72 16.99
C ASN A 118 15.97 -1.75 18.13
N GLU A 119 16.01 -1.26 19.36
CA GLU A 119 15.92 -2.09 20.58
C GLU A 119 14.54 -2.75 20.74
N GLY A 120 13.50 -2.09 20.26
CA GLY A 120 12.11 -2.57 20.33
C GLY A 120 11.69 -3.50 19.20
N TRP A 121 12.62 -3.89 18.31
CA TRP A 121 12.30 -4.72 17.16
C TRP A 121 11.64 -6.04 17.54
N GLN A 122 10.41 -6.22 17.08
CA GLN A 122 9.64 -7.42 17.33
C GLN A 122 8.55 -7.57 16.26
N PRO A 123 8.71 -8.45 15.28
CA PRO A 123 7.58 -8.86 14.44
C PRO A 123 6.48 -9.48 15.31
N LEU A 124 5.25 -9.14 15.01
CA LEU A 124 4.09 -9.52 15.83
C LEU A 124 3.33 -10.67 15.17
N THR A 125 2.67 -11.50 15.95
CA THR A 125 1.61 -12.35 15.41
C THR A 125 0.31 -11.55 15.31
N VAL A 126 -0.57 -11.89 14.37
CA VAL A 126 -1.89 -11.29 14.28
C VAL A 126 -2.66 -11.52 15.59
N GLN A 127 -2.56 -12.70 16.19
CA GLN A 127 -3.20 -13.03 17.46
C GLN A 127 -2.74 -12.09 18.57
N ASP A 128 -1.42 -11.99 18.83
CA ASP A 128 -0.89 -11.16 19.94
C ASP A 128 -1.30 -9.69 19.80
N PHE A 129 -1.33 -9.19 18.56
CA PHE A 129 -1.69 -7.80 18.32
C PHE A 129 -3.20 -7.56 18.48
N HIS A 130 -4.04 -8.48 17.96
CA HIS A 130 -5.50 -8.39 18.13
C HIS A 130 -5.92 -8.53 19.58
N ASP A 131 -5.32 -9.45 20.35
CA ASP A 131 -5.57 -9.61 21.79
C ASP A 131 -5.18 -8.34 22.56
N SER A 132 -4.01 -7.75 22.22
CA SER A 132 -3.59 -6.48 22.82
C SER A 132 -4.54 -5.34 22.48
N ALA A 133 -5.02 -5.24 21.25
CA ALA A 133 -5.99 -4.24 20.82
C ALA A 133 -7.35 -4.42 21.53
N MET A 134 -7.83 -5.66 21.64
CA MET A 134 -9.06 -6.01 22.31
C MET A 134 -9.01 -5.66 23.81
N ALA A 135 -7.88 -5.86 24.49
CA ALA A 135 -7.68 -5.45 25.88
C ALA A 135 -7.87 -3.93 26.06
N HIS A 136 -7.68 -3.13 25.02
CA HIS A 136 -7.95 -1.69 24.96
C HIS A 136 -9.30 -1.34 24.32
N LYS A 137 -10.22 -2.31 24.15
CA LYS A 137 -11.54 -2.11 23.54
C LYS A 137 -11.49 -1.66 22.07
N LEU A 138 -10.44 -2.00 21.37
CA LEU A 138 -10.28 -1.82 19.93
C LEU A 138 -10.52 -3.16 19.26
N ARG A 139 -11.62 -3.29 18.53
CA ARG A 139 -12.01 -4.52 17.84
C ARG A 139 -11.51 -4.50 16.41
N TYR A 140 -10.85 -5.56 15.98
CA TYR A 140 -10.50 -5.75 14.58
C TYR A 140 -11.75 -5.72 13.70
N THR A 141 -11.68 -4.99 12.61
CA THR A 141 -12.80 -4.76 11.69
C THR A 141 -12.50 -5.34 10.30
N ALA A 142 -11.34 -5.02 9.73
CA ALA A 142 -10.94 -5.46 8.39
C ALA A 142 -9.46 -5.17 8.15
N SER A 143 -8.90 -5.75 7.09
CA SER A 143 -7.64 -5.29 6.51
C SER A 143 -7.85 -4.05 5.63
N ALA A 144 -6.94 -3.06 5.73
CA ALA A 144 -6.88 -1.93 4.80
C ALA A 144 -6.28 -2.33 3.43
N ALA A 145 -5.62 -3.48 3.35
CA ALA A 145 -5.28 -4.12 2.08
C ALA A 145 -6.54 -4.85 1.59
N LEU A 146 -7.32 -4.20 0.74
CA LEU A 146 -8.65 -4.66 0.36
C LEU A 146 -8.74 -6.14 -0.10
N PRO A 147 -7.79 -6.67 -0.90
CA PRO A 147 -7.82 -8.08 -1.31
C PRO A 147 -7.78 -9.06 -0.14
N ASP A 148 -7.13 -8.71 0.98
CA ASP A 148 -6.99 -9.59 2.15
C ASP A 148 -8.33 -9.93 2.81
N ASN A 149 -9.38 -9.12 2.55
CA ASN A 149 -10.73 -9.36 3.06
C ASN A 149 -11.52 -10.38 2.21
N PHE A 150 -10.92 -10.90 1.14
CA PHE A 150 -11.56 -11.85 0.23
C PHE A 150 -10.80 -13.19 0.22
N PRO A 151 -11.01 -14.07 1.21
CA PRO A 151 -10.34 -15.38 1.26
C PRO A 151 -10.59 -16.24 0.02
N GLY A 152 -11.63 -15.94 -0.76
CA GLY A 152 -11.89 -16.56 -2.06
C GLY A 152 -10.79 -16.35 -3.09
N LEU A 153 -9.92 -15.34 -2.91
CA LEU A 153 -8.74 -15.08 -3.76
C LEU A 153 -7.54 -15.97 -3.41
N LEU A 154 -7.56 -16.68 -2.29
CA LEU A 154 -6.54 -17.66 -1.93
C LEU A 154 -6.45 -18.78 -2.99
N PRO A 155 -5.25 -19.34 -3.22
CA PRO A 155 -5.10 -20.53 -4.05
C PRO A 155 -6.02 -21.66 -3.60
N VAL A 156 -6.63 -22.35 -4.55
CA VAL A 156 -7.70 -23.35 -4.28
C VAL A 156 -7.27 -24.44 -3.29
N ASN A 157 -6.01 -24.87 -3.37
CA ASN A 157 -5.45 -25.93 -2.53
C ASN A 157 -5.35 -25.58 -1.03
N ILE A 158 -5.38 -24.30 -0.67
CA ILE A 158 -5.29 -23.81 0.72
C ILE A 158 -6.56 -23.11 1.19
N ARG A 159 -7.34 -22.58 0.25
CA ARG A 159 -8.56 -21.82 0.51
C ARG A 159 -9.57 -22.59 1.35
N ASP A 160 -9.83 -23.85 1.00
CA ASP A 160 -10.82 -24.67 1.66
C ASP A 160 -10.47 -24.92 3.13
N THR A 161 -9.16 -25.06 3.44
CA THR A 161 -8.68 -25.17 4.83
C THR A 161 -8.94 -23.91 5.62
N VAL A 162 -8.63 -22.73 5.05
CA VAL A 162 -8.85 -21.43 5.70
C VAL A 162 -10.33 -21.16 5.88
N MET A 163 -11.15 -21.44 4.86
CA MET A 163 -12.59 -21.18 4.88
C MET A 163 -13.39 -22.11 5.78
N ALA A 164 -12.87 -23.32 6.06
CA ALA A 164 -13.51 -24.28 6.98
C ALA A 164 -13.42 -23.83 8.46
N GLU A 165 -12.50 -22.91 8.79
CA GLU A 165 -12.34 -22.43 10.16
C GLU A 165 -13.48 -21.47 10.55
N ALA A 166 -14.12 -21.75 11.67
CA ALA A 166 -15.26 -20.98 12.17
C ALA A 166 -14.84 -19.75 12.98
N ASP A 167 -13.75 -19.86 13.75
CA ASP A 167 -13.24 -18.76 14.56
C ASP A 167 -12.55 -17.71 13.66
N PRO A 168 -13.03 -16.45 13.68
CA PRO A 168 -12.47 -15.41 12.82
C PRO A 168 -10.99 -15.12 13.09
N LEU A 169 -10.53 -15.17 14.34
CA LEU A 169 -9.13 -14.92 14.67
C LEU A 169 -8.23 -16.06 14.20
N VAL A 170 -8.66 -17.30 14.39
CA VAL A 170 -7.92 -18.47 13.90
C VAL A 170 -7.86 -18.44 12.37
N ARG A 171 -8.93 -18.01 11.70
CA ARG A 171 -8.95 -17.83 10.24
C ARG A 171 -7.90 -16.80 9.78
N GLU A 172 -7.77 -15.66 10.48
CA GLU A 172 -6.71 -14.67 10.21
C GLU A 172 -5.31 -15.28 10.39
N VAL A 173 -5.11 -16.06 11.45
CA VAL A 173 -3.84 -16.78 11.67
C VAL A 173 -3.53 -17.77 10.54
N LEU A 174 -4.53 -18.57 10.13
CA LEU A 174 -4.36 -19.53 9.03
C LEU A 174 -4.06 -18.82 7.71
N GLN A 175 -4.69 -17.68 7.46
CA GLN A 175 -4.43 -16.87 6.28
C GLN A 175 -2.99 -16.35 6.28
N ASP A 176 -2.51 -15.77 7.39
CA ASP A 176 -1.13 -15.29 7.52
C ASP A 176 -0.11 -16.42 7.29
N LEU A 177 -0.37 -17.60 7.85
CA LEU A 177 0.48 -18.78 7.65
C LEU A 177 0.48 -19.24 6.19
N ALA A 178 -0.68 -19.26 5.56
CA ALA A 178 -0.87 -19.74 4.19
C ALA A 178 -0.11 -18.91 3.15
N ILE A 179 -0.02 -17.58 3.35
CA ILE A 179 0.61 -16.65 2.41
C ILE A 179 1.98 -16.17 2.87
N ASN A 180 2.50 -16.68 3.98
CA ASN A 180 3.74 -16.19 4.59
C ASN A 180 3.70 -14.66 4.81
N GLN A 181 2.61 -14.17 5.42
CA GLN A 181 2.34 -12.74 5.58
C GLN A 181 3.50 -12.02 6.29
N SER A 182 3.98 -10.96 5.68
CA SER A 182 5.11 -10.17 6.22
C SER A 182 4.70 -8.80 6.74
N PHE A 183 3.59 -8.24 6.27
CA PHE A 183 3.17 -6.90 6.66
C PHE A 183 1.65 -6.78 6.69
N ARG A 184 1.09 -6.49 7.85
CA ARG A 184 -0.34 -6.27 8.03
C ARG A 184 -0.68 -4.79 8.05
N ARG A 185 -1.90 -4.49 7.60
CA ARG A 185 -2.52 -3.15 7.61
C ARG A 185 -3.92 -3.30 8.18
N ASP A 186 -4.02 -3.34 9.50
CA ASP A 186 -5.26 -3.65 10.17
C ASP A 186 -6.06 -2.39 10.54
N ILE A 187 -7.37 -2.47 10.43
CA ILE A 187 -8.31 -1.46 10.87
C ILE A 187 -9.05 -2.00 12.09
N PHE A 188 -8.99 -1.22 13.16
CA PHE A 188 -9.72 -1.48 14.39
C PHE A 188 -10.77 -0.39 14.60
N SER A 189 -11.87 -0.75 15.25
CA SER A 189 -12.93 0.18 15.62
C SER A 189 -13.17 0.18 17.12
N ARG A 190 -13.58 1.33 17.65
CA ARG A 190 -13.97 1.47 19.05
C ARG A 190 -15.48 1.51 19.20
N GLY A 191 -16.05 0.56 19.97
CA GLY A 191 -17.47 0.60 20.37
C GLY A 191 -18.41 0.69 19.18
N VAL A 192 -18.36 -0.29 18.27
CA VAL A 192 -19.22 -0.32 17.08
C VAL A 192 -20.46 -1.14 17.35
N ASP A 193 -21.61 -0.59 17.02
CA ASP A 193 -22.79 -1.38 16.74
C ASP A 193 -22.62 -2.02 15.36
N THR A 194 -22.82 -3.33 15.27
CA THR A 194 -22.78 -4.05 14.01
C THR A 194 -23.99 -3.66 13.17
N LEU A 195 -23.77 -3.17 11.96
CA LEU A 195 -24.85 -2.91 11.02
C LEU A 195 -25.59 -4.23 10.70
N SER A 196 -26.88 -4.16 10.52
CA SER A 196 -27.63 -5.25 9.92
C SER A 196 -27.19 -5.48 8.47
N SER A 197 -27.40 -6.67 7.93
CA SER A 197 -27.10 -6.96 6.53
C SER A 197 -27.81 -6.00 5.57
N ALA A 198 -29.02 -5.55 5.89
CA ALA A 198 -29.76 -4.60 5.08
C ALA A 198 -29.13 -3.21 5.08
N GLU A 199 -28.72 -2.70 6.26
CA GLU A 199 -28.02 -1.42 6.38
C GLU A 199 -26.67 -1.44 5.68
N ASN A 200 -25.90 -2.51 5.84
CA ASN A 200 -24.62 -2.67 5.16
C ASN A 200 -24.81 -2.68 3.64
N THR A 201 -25.79 -3.44 3.13
CA THR A 201 -26.13 -3.46 1.71
C THR A 201 -26.52 -2.07 1.20
N ALA A 202 -27.39 -1.35 1.93
CA ALA A 202 -27.83 -0.02 1.53
C ALA A 202 -26.66 0.98 1.46
N LEU A 203 -25.76 0.94 2.44
CA LEU A 203 -24.55 1.79 2.42
C LEU A 203 -23.64 1.46 1.23
N LEU A 204 -23.39 0.18 0.97
CA LEU A 204 -22.58 -0.25 -0.16
C LEU A 204 -23.19 0.19 -1.49
N GLN A 205 -24.51 -0.02 -1.67
CA GLN A 205 -25.23 0.36 -2.89
C GLN A 205 -25.23 1.87 -3.15
N ALA A 206 -25.15 2.69 -2.10
CA ALA A 206 -25.05 4.14 -2.19
C ALA A 206 -23.64 4.66 -2.50
N MET A 207 -22.60 3.84 -2.38
CA MET A 207 -21.23 4.26 -2.70
C MET A 207 -21.08 4.51 -4.20
N HIS A 208 -20.42 5.62 -4.54
CA HIS A 208 -20.11 5.96 -5.93
C HIS A 208 -18.63 5.70 -6.22
N PHE A 209 -18.39 5.21 -7.41
CA PHE A 209 -17.04 4.88 -7.90
C PHE A 209 -16.74 5.70 -9.15
N CYS A 210 -15.49 6.11 -9.30
CA CYS A 210 -15.02 6.86 -10.47
C CYS A 210 -13.75 6.23 -11.02
N LEU A 211 -13.57 6.30 -12.33
CA LEU A 211 -12.41 5.80 -13.03
C LEU A 211 -11.21 6.73 -12.80
N GLN A 212 -10.04 6.18 -12.45
CA GLN A 212 -8.78 6.91 -12.31
C GLN A 212 -7.83 6.69 -13.47
N GLU A 213 -7.94 5.57 -14.18
CA GLU A 213 -7.06 5.22 -15.31
C GLU A 213 -7.87 4.78 -16.55
N ALA A 214 -7.27 4.81 -17.77
CA ALA A 214 -7.95 4.42 -18.99
C ALA A 214 -8.27 2.93 -19.04
N PRO A 215 -9.41 2.56 -19.64
CA PRO A 215 -9.81 1.17 -19.85
C PRO A 215 -9.07 0.56 -21.06
N GLU A 216 -7.74 0.53 -21.03
CA GLU A 216 -6.94 0.11 -22.21
C GLU A 216 -6.15 -1.19 -22.02
N GLN A 217 -6.32 -1.92 -20.91
CA GLN A 217 -5.54 -3.11 -20.67
C GLN A 217 -6.13 -4.35 -21.35
N GLU A 218 -5.26 -5.12 -21.99
CA GLU A 218 -5.61 -6.45 -22.52
C GLU A 218 -5.81 -7.49 -21.40
N SER A 219 -5.16 -7.29 -20.26
CA SER A 219 -5.18 -8.18 -19.10
C SER A 219 -5.25 -7.39 -17.79
N TYR A 220 -5.74 -8.04 -16.74
CA TYR A 220 -5.89 -7.46 -15.39
C TYR A 220 -5.14 -8.30 -14.35
N PRO A 221 -3.79 -8.19 -14.30
CA PRO A 221 -2.99 -8.81 -13.26
C PRO A 221 -2.98 -7.93 -12.01
N PHE A 222 -3.46 -8.45 -10.88
CA PHE A 222 -3.43 -7.76 -9.59
C PHE A 222 -2.37 -8.38 -8.69
N THR A 223 -1.38 -7.59 -8.26
CA THR A 223 -0.40 -8.04 -7.28
C THR A 223 -1.00 -7.89 -5.88
N THR A 224 -1.27 -9.01 -5.23
CA THR A 224 -1.89 -9.07 -3.90
C THR A 224 -0.95 -9.78 -2.91
N SER A 225 -1.30 -9.76 -1.61
CA SER A 225 -0.65 -10.59 -0.57
C SER A 225 -0.75 -12.09 -0.86
N PHE A 226 -1.77 -12.51 -1.63
CA PHE A 226 -1.98 -13.89 -2.08
C PHE A 226 -1.16 -14.27 -3.32
N GLY A 227 -0.35 -13.33 -3.83
CA GLY A 227 0.38 -13.45 -5.09
C GLY A 227 -0.35 -12.75 -6.24
N LEU A 228 -0.02 -13.15 -7.47
CA LEU A 228 -0.61 -12.60 -8.68
C LEU A 228 -2.01 -13.20 -8.92
N VAL A 229 -3.02 -12.35 -8.90
CA VAL A 229 -4.40 -12.70 -9.22
C VAL A 229 -4.73 -12.14 -10.60
N ASN A 230 -5.14 -13.00 -11.53
CA ASN A 230 -5.56 -12.58 -12.86
C ASN A 230 -7.08 -12.40 -12.91
N GLY A 231 -7.52 -11.19 -13.18
CA GLY A 231 -8.92 -10.84 -13.36
C GLY A 231 -9.47 -11.31 -14.74
N ASN A 232 -10.78 -11.52 -14.81
CA ASN A 232 -11.46 -11.74 -16.09
C ASN A 232 -11.47 -10.44 -16.90
N SER A 233 -10.65 -10.37 -17.96
CA SER A 233 -10.44 -9.14 -18.74
C SER A 233 -11.74 -8.52 -19.28
N ASN A 234 -12.70 -9.34 -19.70
CA ASN A 234 -13.98 -8.84 -20.21
C ASN A 234 -14.79 -8.15 -19.09
N LEU A 235 -14.84 -8.77 -17.91
CA LEU A 235 -15.58 -8.23 -16.77
C LEU A 235 -14.97 -6.91 -16.29
N TYR A 236 -13.66 -6.87 -16.03
CA TYR A 236 -12.98 -5.67 -15.53
C TYR A 236 -13.03 -4.53 -16.53
N ARG A 237 -12.85 -4.81 -17.82
CA ARG A 237 -13.01 -3.82 -18.90
C ARG A 237 -14.45 -3.28 -18.96
N SER A 238 -15.47 -4.12 -18.77
CA SER A 238 -16.86 -3.67 -18.73
C SER A 238 -17.12 -2.68 -17.61
N VAL A 239 -16.58 -2.94 -16.41
CA VAL A 239 -16.68 -2.01 -15.26
C VAL A 239 -16.04 -0.67 -15.62
N GLU A 240 -14.82 -0.67 -16.15
CA GLU A 240 -14.11 0.56 -16.50
C GLU A 240 -14.79 1.33 -17.64
N THR A 241 -15.32 0.61 -18.63
CA THR A 241 -16.08 1.23 -19.73
C THR A 241 -17.32 1.95 -19.21
N ILE A 242 -18.06 1.35 -18.28
CA ILE A 242 -19.22 2.01 -17.65
C ILE A 242 -18.79 3.25 -16.86
N LEU A 243 -17.68 3.16 -16.12
CA LEU A 243 -17.15 4.26 -15.32
C LEU A 243 -16.49 5.37 -16.16
N ALA A 244 -16.17 5.11 -17.42
CA ALA A 244 -15.63 6.15 -18.33
C ALA A 244 -16.66 7.26 -18.62
N ASP A 245 -17.95 6.96 -18.55
CA ASP A 245 -19.03 7.94 -18.71
C ASP A 245 -19.16 8.89 -17.50
N GLY A 246 -18.59 8.53 -16.36
CA GLY A 246 -18.61 9.32 -15.12
C GLY A 246 -18.78 8.46 -13.87
N PRO A 247 -18.81 9.07 -12.67
CA PRO A 247 -19.04 8.35 -11.43
C PRO A 247 -20.39 7.62 -11.43
N MET A 248 -20.37 6.35 -10.97
CA MET A 248 -21.57 5.51 -10.89
C MET A 248 -21.71 4.91 -9.50
N SER A 249 -22.95 4.75 -9.01
CA SER A 249 -23.20 4.06 -7.76
C SER A 249 -22.99 2.56 -7.90
N PHE A 250 -22.66 1.88 -6.78
CA PHE A 250 -22.58 0.44 -6.72
C PHE A 250 -23.86 -0.23 -7.26
N ALA A 251 -25.02 0.31 -6.90
CA ALA A 251 -26.32 -0.23 -7.36
C ALA A 251 -26.45 -0.18 -8.88
N VAL A 252 -26.05 0.92 -9.53
CA VAL A 252 -26.09 1.06 -11.00
C VAL A 252 -25.10 0.10 -11.66
N LEU A 253 -23.89 -0.05 -11.12
CA LEU A 253 -22.91 -1.01 -11.63
C LEU A 253 -23.43 -2.47 -11.50
N GLN A 254 -24.04 -2.79 -10.35
CA GLN A 254 -24.60 -4.10 -10.09
C GLN A 254 -25.69 -4.47 -11.11
N ASP A 255 -26.60 -3.55 -11.36
CA ASP A 255 -27.70 -3.72 -12.33
C ASP A 255 -27.15 -3.91 -13.76
N ARG A 256 -26.30 -2.99 -14.23
CA ARG A 256 -25.73 -3.04 -15.58
C ARG A 256 -24.88 -4.28 -15.86
N LEU A 257 -24.19 -4.80 -14.86
CA LEU A 257 -23.29 -5.95 -14.98
C LEU A 257 -23.99 -7.27 -14.61
N SER A 258 -25.19 -7.21 -14.02
CA SER A 258 -25.94 -8.38 -13.51
C SER A 258 -25.11 -9.25 -12.56
N LEU A 259 -24.32 -8.62 -11.68
CA LEU A 259 -23.45 -9.30 -10.71
C LEU A 259 -24.12 -9.41 -9.34
N SER A 260 -23.71 -10.43 -8.57
CA SER A 260 -24.03 -10.49 -7.16
C SER A 260 -23.27 -9.40 -6.38
N ILE A 261 -23.77 -9.00 -5.19
CA ILE A 261 -23.10 -8.02 -4.33
C ILE A 261 -21.68 -8.47 -3.97
N PRO A 262 -21.44 -9.73 -3.52
CA PRO A 262 -20.07 -10.19 -3.21
C PRO A 262 -19.11 -10.14 -4.42
N ASP A 263 -19.59 -10.55 -5.61
CA ASP A 263 -18.75 -10.57 -6.81
C ASP A 263 -18.35 -9.15 -7.23
N LEU A 264 -19.31 -8.21 -7.27
CA LEU A 264 -19.02 -6.83 -7.61
C LEU A 264 -18.14 -6.16 -6.55
N ALA A 265 -18.36 -6.44 -5.26
CA ALA A 265 -17.51 -5.93 -4.18
C ALA A 265 -16.05 -6.41 -4.33
N GLN A 266 -15.84 -7.68 -4.68
CA GLN A 266 -14.50 -8.22 -4.94
C GLN A 266 -13.86 -7.56 -6.16
N VAL A 267 -14.58 -7.42 -7.27
CA VAL A 267 -14.10 -6.77 -8.50
C VAL A 267 -13.67 -5.31 -8.21
N LEU A 268 -14.55 -4.53 -7.58
CA LEU A 268 -14.25 -3.14 -7.22
C LEU A 268 -13.11 -3.03 -6.22
N SER A 269 -13.00 -3.97 -5.27
CA SER A 269 -11.89 -3.98 -4.32
C SER A 269 -10.54 -4.20 -4.98
N LEU A 270 -10.46 -5.07 -5.99
CA LEU A 270 -9.23 -5.26 -6.78
C LEU A 270 -8.89 -4.03 -7.62
N LEU A 271 -9.88 -3.40 -8.26
CA LEU A 271 -9.68 -2.15 -9.02
C LEU A 271 -9.28 -0.96 -8.11
N LEU A 272 -9.84 -0.88 -6.89
CA LEU A 272 -9.45 0.11 -5.88
C LEU A 272 -8.03 -0.15 -5.37
N HIS A 273 -7.66 -1.42 -5.16
CA HIS A 273 -6.34 -1.83 -4.72
C HIS A 273 -5.25 -1.46 -5.74
N ASP A 274 -5.56 -1.63 -7.02
CA ASP A 274 -4.65 -1.28 -8.13
C ASP A 274 -4.67 0.22 -8.49
N GLY A 275 -5.52 1.01 -7.83
CA GLY A 275 -5.62 2.45 -8.05
C GLY A 275 -6.32 2.83 -9.37
N ARG A 276 -6.96 1.90 -10.05
CA ARG A 276 -7.67 2.13 -11.32
C ARG A 276 -9.03 2.79 -11.14
N VAL A 277 -9.64 2.56 -9.99
CA VAL A 277 -10.93 3.11 -9.56
C VAL A 277 -10.75 3.83 -8.23
N GLY A 278 -11.50 4.87 -7.98
CA GLY A 278 -11.59 5.59 -6.71
C GLY A 278 -13.02 5.64 -6.21
N ILE A 279 -13.19 5.91 -4.91
CA ILE A 279 -14.51 6.19 -4.32
C ILE A 279 -14.79 7.69 -4.51
N ASP A 280 -15.84 8.04 -5.25
CA ASP A 280 -16.23 9.43 -5.43
C ASP A 280 -16.85 10.00 -4.15
N ARG A 281 -16.34 11.15 -3.71
CA ARG A 281 -16.77 11.85 -2.49
C ARG A 281 -17.86 12.89 -2.74
N GLY A 282 -18.30 13.05 -3.97
CA GLY A 282 -19.37 13.99 -4.35
C GLY A 282 -19.12 15.41 -3.81
N GLU A 283 -20.11 16.00 -3.15
CA GLU A 283 -20.03 17.38 -2.63
C GLU A 283 -18.91 17.59 -1.61
N ALA A 284 -18.60 16.60 -0.78
CA ALA A 284 -17.49 16.70 0.17
C ALA A 284 -16.12 16.80 -0.55
N GLY A 285 -15.95 16.11 -1.67
CA GLY A 285 -14.79 16.24 -2.53
C GLY A 285 -14.72 17.65 -3.15
N LYS A 286 -15.82 18.14 -3.73
CA LYS A 286 -15.87 19.49 -4.30
C LYS A 286 -15.50 20.58 -3.29
N ALA A 287 -16.01 20.49 -2.06
CA ALA A 287 -15.67 21.42 -0.98
C ALA A 287 -14.17 21.44 -0.62
N ALA A 288 -13.47 20.33 -0.80
CA ALA A 288 -12.04 20.20 -0.50
C ALA A 288 -11.11 20.66 -1.65
N THR A 289 -11.62 20.89 -2.85
CA THR A 289 -10.82 21.15 -4.08
C THR A 289 -9.83 22.30 -3.89
N SER A 290 -10.25 23.43 -3.33
CA SER A 290 -9.38 24.61 -3.12
C SER A 290 -8.19 24.31 -2.20
N ALA A 291 -8.43 23.58 -1.11
CA ALA A 291 -7.37 23.16 -0.18
C ALA A 291 -6.40 22.19 -0.83
N CYS A 292 -6.90 21.21 -1.58
CA CYS A 292 -6.09 20.25 -2.33
C CYS A 292 -5.20 20.96 -3.37
N ASN A 293 -5.74 21.93 -4.12
CA ASN A 293 -4.98 22.70 -5.09
C ASN A 293 -3.84 23.50 -4.45
N SER A 294 -4.07 24.10 -3.28
CA SER A 294 -3.03 24.79 -2.52
C SER A 294 -1.89 23.85 -2.09
N VAL A 295 -2.23 22.65 -1.60
CA VAL A 295 -1.27 21.61 -1.24
C VAL A 295 -0.50 21.15 -2.49
N ASN A 296 -1.19 20.89 -3.59
CA ASN A 296 -0.59 20.40 -4.84
C ASN A 296 0.41 21.38 -5.43
N LYS A 297 0.15 22.70 -5.39
CA LYS A 297 1.12 23.74 -5.79
C LYS A 297 2.41 23.63 -4.97
N THR A 298 2.29 23.41 -3.67
CA THR A 298 3.46 23.24 -2.80
C THR A 298 4.20 21.93 -3.11
N LEU A 299 3.48 20.84 -3.31
CA LEU A 299 4.08 19.55 -3.67
C LEU A 299 4.81 19.60 -5.02
N SER A 300 4.22 20.25 -6.05
CA SER A 300 4.86 20.46 -7.35
C SER A 300 6.19 21.20 -7.20
N ARG A 301 6.18 22.31 -6.47
CA ARG A 301 7.41 23.09 -6.22
C ARG A 301 8.49 22.26 -5.52
N LEU A 302 8.12 21.49 -4.50
CA LEU A 302 9.06 20.65 -3.75
C LEU A 302 9.61 19.52 -4.62
N GLN A 303 8.77 18.88 -5.43
CA GLN A 303 9.15 17.82 -6.35
C GLN A 303 10.13 18.32 -7.43
N LEU A 304 9.86 19.50 -8.03
CA LEU A 304 10.74 20.15 -8.99
C LEU A 304 12.07 20.61 -8.37
N ASN A 305 12.14 20.75 -7.04
CA ASN A 305 13.38 20.97 -6.28
C ASN A 305 14.02 19.66 -5.80
N GLY A 306 13.71 18.52 -6.41
CA GLY A 306 14.33 17.21 -6.15
C GLY A 306 13.82 16.49 -4.89
N ARG A 307 12.75 16.98 -4.22
CA ARG A 307 12.17 16.28 -3.08
C ARG A 307 11.29 15.11 -3.55
N PRO A 308 11.25 13.99 -2.81
CA PRO A 308 10.57 12.74 -3.23
C PRO A 308 9.05 12.76 -3.00
N TYR A 309 8.36 13.84 -3.37
CA TYR A 309 6.91 13.96 -3.25
C TYR A 309 6.22 13.58 -4.57
N ASN A 310 6.00 12.30 -4.76
CA ASN A 310 5.46 11.75 -6.02
C ASN A 310 3.95 11.50 -5.96
N PHE A 311 3.19 12.41 -5.32
CA PHE A 311 1.75 12.31 -5.19
C PHE A 311 1.09 13.69 -5.31
N ARG A 312 -0.18 13.70 -5.71
CA ARG A 312 -1.07 14.87 -5.66
C ARG A 312 -2.33 14.53 -4.88
N ALA A 313 -2.79 15.45 -4.06
CA ALA A 313 -4.07 15.35 -3.37
C ALA A 313 -5.21 15.41 -4.38
N ALA A 314 -6.12 14.44 -4.34
CA ALA A 314 -7.27 14.31 -5.22
C ALA A 314 -8.56 14.48 -4.42
N ALA A 315 -9.10 15.69 -4.42
CA ALA A 315 -10.29 16.06 -3.66
C ALA A 315 -11.51 15.18 -3.99
N PRO A 316 -11.84 14.88 -5.26
CA PRO A 316 -13.01 14.08 -5.61
C PRO A 316 -13.01 12.69 -4.99
N ILE A 317 -11.85 12.08 -4.82
CA ILE A 317 -11.71 10.74 -4.22
C ILE A 317 -11.30 10.78 -2.74
N GLY A 318 -11.03 11.97 -2.17
CA GLY A 318 -10.58 12.13 -0.79
C GLY A 318 -9.28 11.42 -0.46
N SER A 319 -8.39 11.27 -1.44
CA SER A 319 -7.13 10.53 -1.34
C SER A 319 -6.02 11.25 -2.11
N ALA A 320 -4.95 10.55 -2.44
CA ALA A 320 -3.89 11.03 -3.30
C ALA A 320 -3.71 10.09 -4.51
N VAL A 321 -3.26 10.64 -5.62
CA VAL A 321 -2.87 9.87 -6.80
C VAL A 321 -1.37 9.98 -7.03
N PRO A 322 -0.70 8.91 -7.50
CA PRO A 322 0.69 8.99 -7.90
C PRO A 322 0.90 10.07 -8.96
N PHE A 323 2.01 10.80 -8.88
CA PHE A 323 2.34 11.86 -9.82
C PHE A 323 3.85 11.94 -9.97
N SER A 324 4.36 11.51 -11.10
CA SER A 324 5.79 11.42 -11.37
C SER A 324 6.44 12.79 -11.57
N ILE A 325 7.77 12.84 -11.46
CA ILE A 325 8.54 14.06 -11.77
C ILE A 325 8.41 14.44 -13.25
N ALA A 326 8.28 13.46 -14.15
CA ALA A 326 8.07 13.70 -15.57
C ALA A 326 6.73 14.40 -15.82
N GLU A 327 5.66 13.95 -15.14
CA GLU A 327 4.35 14.60 -15.20
C GLU A 327 4.39 16.02 -14.65
N ALA A 328 5.13 16.28 -13.56
CA ALA A 328 5.29 17.61 -12.98
C ALA A 328 6.02 18.58 -13.93
N LEU A 329 7.04 18.10 -14.65
CA LEU A 329 7.75 18.88 -15.65
C LEU A 329 6.88 19.20 -16.87
N LEU A 330 6.11 18.21 -17.35
CA LEU A 330 5.17 18.39 -18.46
C LEU A 330 4.00 19.33 -18.11
N GLU A 331 3.47 19.23 -16.88
CA GLU A 331 2.46 20.16 -16.38
C GLU A 331 2.99 21.61 -16.36
N THR A 332 4.19 21.83 -15.81
CA THR A 332 4.84 23.13 -15.76
C THR A 332 5.14 23.68 -17.16
N ALA A 333 5.57 22.83 -18.07
CA ALA A 333 5.79 23.22 -19.48
C ALA A 333 4.49 23.64 -20.15
N ALA A 334 3.39 22.94 -19.91
CA ALA A 334 2.07 23.27 -20.46
C ALA A 334 1.52 24.60 -19.93
N GLU A 335 1.81 24.95 -18.67
CA GLU A 335 1.40 26.23 -18.07
C GLU A 335 2.20 27.41 -18.61
N ASN A 336 3.50 27.23 -18.84
CA ASN A 336 4.41 28.32 -19.22
C ASN A 336 4.49 28.57 -20.74
N SER A 337 3.90 27.72 -21.57
CA SER A 337 4.17 27.72 -23.01
C SER A 337 2.91 27.84 -23.84
N GLY A 338 2.78 28.94 -24.51
CA GLY A 338 1.97 29.07 -25.73
C GLY A 338 2.56 28.39 -26.97
N GLY A 339 3.35 27.28 -26.82
CA GLY A 339 3.88 26.57 -27.95
C GLY A 339 5.33 26.05 -27.87
N SER A 340 5.96 26.01 -26.68
CA SER A 340 7.30 25.42 -26.56
C SER A 340 7.27 23.89 -26.63
N ASP A 341 8.34 23.29 -27.13
CA ASP A 341 8.50 21.86 -27.26
C ASP A 341 8.51 21.21 -25.87
N HIS A 342 7.41 20.58 -25.51
CA HIS A 342 7.25 19.83 -24.24
C HIS A 342 8.31 18.75 -24.07
N ARG A 343 8.81 18.18 -25.19
CA ARG A 343 9.87 17.19 -25.20
C ARG A 343 11.19 17.79 -24.72
N GLU A 344 11.54 18.96 -25.22
CA GLU A 344 12.77 19.67 -24.83
C GLU A 344 12.69 20.09 -23.35
N ALA A 345 11.55 20.57 -22.88
CA ALA A 345 11.31 20.95 -21.50
C ALA A 345 11.44 19.74 -20.54
N LEU A 346 10.90 18.58 -20.94
CA LEU A 346 11.01 17.34 -20.18
C LEU A 346 12.47 16.90 -20.03
N ILE A 347 13.21 16.82 -21.16
CA ILE A 347 14.62 16.37 -21.17
C ILE A 347 15.48 17.32 -20.34
N LYS A 348 15.43 18.64 -20.59
CA LYS A 348 16.18 19.63 -19.83
C LYS A 348 15.86 19.62 -18.34
N GLY A 349 14.60 19.45 -17.98
CA GLY A 349 14.18 19.37 -16.59
C GLY A 349 14.71 18.14 -15.87
N LEU A 350 14.72 16.99 -16.53
CA LEU A 350 15.29 15.75 -15.97
C LEU A 350 16.79 15.83 -15.82
N ASP A 351 17.51 16.34 -16.85
CA ASP A 351 18.95 16.53 -16.81
C ASP A 351 19.35 17.46 -15.65
N ALA A 352 18.62 18.57 -15.45
CA ALA A 352 18.84 19.48 -14.33
C ALA A 352 18.67 18.83 -12.95
N LEU A 353 17.86 17.77 -12.86
CA LEU A 353 17.62 16.99 -11.64
C LEU A 353 18.54 15.76 -11.54
N GLY A 354 19.43 15.54 -12.50
CA GLY A 354 20.30 14.35 -12.57
C GLY A 354 19.50 13.05 -12.70
N ARG A 355 18.36 13.08 -13.39
CA ARG A 355 17.46 11.92 -13.57
C ARG A 355 17.36 11.53 -15.05
N THR A 356 17.14 10.24 -15.29
CA THR A 356 16.92 9.67 -16.62
C THR A 356 15.52 9.06 -16.72
N LEU A 357 14.96 9.05 -17.93
CA LEU A 357 13.73 8.30 -18.20
C LEU A 357 14.04 6.81 -18.33
N VAL A 358 13.09 5.98 -17.91
CA VAL A 358 13.09 4.54 -18.16
C VAL A 358 12.56 4.27 -19.58
N ASP A 359 11.54 5.03 -20.00
CA ASP A 359 10.89 4.95 -21.30
C ASP A 359 11.34 6.10 -22.22
N THR A 360 10.95 6.04 -23.51
CA THR A 360 11.21 7.14 -24.44
C THR A 360 10.42 8.41 -24.04
N PRO A 361 10.95 9.63 -24.32
CA PRO A 361 10.22 10.86 -24.05
C PRO A 361 8.84 10.89 -24.70
N GLU A 362 8.71 10.34 -25.90
CA GLU A 362 7.47 10.25 -26.64
C GLU A 362 6.43 9.38 -25.92
N ALA A 363 6.82 8.20 -25.44
CA ALA A 363 5.94 7.31 -24.69
C ALA A 363 5.47 7.95 -23.36
N VAL A 364 6.38 8.63 -22.66
CA VAL A 364 6.05 9.36 -21.43
C VAL A 364 5.07 10.51 -21.70
N MET A 365 5.24 11.25 -22.79
CA MET A 365 4.36 12.34 -23.18
C MET A 365 2.97 11.83 -23.58
N GLU A 366 2.89 10.73 -24.31
CA GLU A 366 1.63 10.09 -24.70
C GLU A 366 0.88 9.59 -23.45
N ALA A 367 1.55 8.86 -22.57
CA ALA A 367 0.98 8.41 -21.28
C ALA A 367 0.49 9.59 -20.42
N TYR A 368 1.25 10.69 -20.37
CA TYR A 368 0.84 11.90 -19.67
C TYR A 368 -0.41 12.54 -20.29
N GLN A 369 -0.51 12.63 -21.62
CA GLN A 369 -1.68 13.21 -22.30
C GLN A 369 -2.95 12.38 -22.03
N GLN A 370 -2.86 11.07 -22.10
CA GLN A 370 -3.96 10.18 -21.77
C GLN A 370 -4.38 10.34 -20.30
N ARG A 371 -3.42 10.44 -19.40
CA ARG A 371 -3.66 10.62 -17.98
C ARG A 371 -4.14 12.03 -17.63
N ARG A 372 -3.65 13.06 -18.32
CA ARG A 372 -4.06 14.48 -18.12
C ARG A 372 -5.55 14.67 -18.27
N TYR A 373 -6.17 14.07 -19.26
CA TYR A 373 -7.63 14.13 -19.46
C TYR A 373 -8.40 13.67 -18.21
N ARG A 374 -7.90 12.67 -17.49
CA ARG A 374 -8.50 12.13 -16.27
C ARG A 374 -8.15 12.94 -15.04
N LEU A 375 -6.91 13.40 -14.96
CA LEU A 375 -6.50 14.32 -13.90
C LEU A 375 -7.37 15.60 -13.95
N GLN A 376 -7.76 16.05 -15.14
CA GLN A 376 -8.72 17.14 -15.31
C GLN A 376 -10.13 16.78 -14.85
N LYS A 377 -10.62 15.57 -15.14
CA LYS A 377 -11.91 15.09 -14.61
C LYS A 377 -11.89 14.96 -13.08
N LEU A 378 -10.75 14.64 -12.48
CA LEU A 378 -10.52 14.62 -11.02
C LEU A 378 -10.16 16.02 -10.46
N GLU A 379 -10.28 17.08 -11.26
CA GLU A 379 -9.96 18.48 -10.89
C GLU A 379 -8.49 18.69 -10.42
N LEU A 380 -7.58 17.80 -10.80
CA LEU A 380 -6.16 17.87 -10.43
C LEU A 380 -5.33 18.74 -11.38
N GLY A 381 -5.86 19.07 -12.55
CA GLY A 381 -5.22 19.89 -13.59
C GLY A 381 -5.85 21.27 -13.79
N ARG A 382 -6.54 21.81 -12.81
CA ARG A 382 -7.02 23.21 -12.81
C ARG A 382 -6.17 24.02 -11.84
N SER A 383 -5.08 24.58 -12.35
CA SER A 383 -4.38 25.72 -11.73
C SER A 383 -4.87 26.99 -12.37
#